data_001e21832cae26c290ffeb91617d9927
#
_entry.id   001e21832cae26c290ffeb91617d9927
#
_cell.length_a   1.000
_cell.length_b   1.000
_cell.length_c   1.000
_cell.angle_alpha   90.00
_cell.angle_beta   90.00
_cell.angle_gamma   90.00
#
_symmetry.space_group_name_H-M   'P 1'
#
loop_
_entity.id
_entity.type
_entity.pdbx_description
1 polymer ?
#
loop_
_entity_poly.entity_id
_entity_poly.type
_entity_poly.pdbx_seq_one_letter_code
_entity_poly.pdbx_strand_id
1 'polypeptide(L)'
;MSTKILVIDDDSAVTDLLSLLLKSQGFDVTATNNSSDGLNLVRENQPDLVVLDLMMPEIDGWEVCKAVRAFSAVPIIVLSALNDPSMIASVLDSGADDYLTKPTPSRVLVAHINRLIHRTGTPQHNPSKSESFNKSLPAS
;
A
#
# COMPACT_ATOMS: atom_id res chain seq x y z
N MET A 1 6.54 -9.45 -15.81
CA MET A 1 7.14 -8.40 -15.04
C MET A 1 6.73 -8.48 -13.62
N SER A 2 7.64 -8.20 -12.75
CA SER A 2 7.36 -8.23 -11.32
C SER A 2 6.58 -7.01 -10.89
N THR A 3 5.69 -7.20 -9.96
CA THR A 3 4.99 -6.10 -9.33
C THR A 3 5.95 -5.37 -8.40
N LYS A 4 6.00 -4.06 -8.49
CA LYS A 4 6.90 -3.23 -7.69
C LYS A 4 6.19 -2.68 -6.46
N ILE A 5 6.73 -2.98 -5.29
CA ILE A 5 6.19 -2.52 -4.01
C ILE A 5 7.21 -1.57 -3.38
N LEU A 6 6.76 -0.42 -2.93
CA LEU A 6 7.59 0.49 -2.15
C LEU A 6 7.13 0.44 -0.70
N VAL A 7 8.06 0.22 0.22
CA VAL A 7 7.78 0.19 1.66
C VAL A 7 8.40 1.42 2.31
N ILE A 8 7.61 2.21 3.01
CA ILE A 8 8.06 3.42 3.71
C ILE A 8 7.72 3.27 5.19
N ASP A 9 8.74 3.12 6.04
CA ASP A 9 8.56 2.97 7.47
C ASP A 9 9.88 3.37 8.14
N ASP A 10 9.86 4.19 9.17
CA ASP A 10 11.10 4.67 9.78
C ASP A 10 11.83 3.62 10.60
N ASP A 11 11.19 2.47 10.86
CA ASP A 11 11.81 1.39 11.58
C ASP A 11 12.50 0.43 10.60
N SER A 12 13.83 0.40 10.63
CA SER A 12 14.59 -0.44 9.69
C SER A 12 14.35 -1.93 9.90
N ALA A 13 14.02 -2.34 11.11
CA ALA A 13 13.70 -3.77 11.34
C ALA A 13 12.41 -4.14 10.62
N VAL A 14 11.44 -3.22 10.57
CA VAL A 14 10.18 -3.45 9.85
C VAL A 14 10.42 -3.49 8.35
N THR A 15 11.17 -2.53 7.81
CA THR A 15 11.43 -2.52 6.37
C THR A 15 12.24 -3.72 5.93
N ASP A 16 13.19 -4.16 6.75
CA ASP A 16 13.98 -5.35 6.44
C ASP A 16 13.09 -6.59 6.41
N LEU A 17 12.23 -6.75 7.41
CA LEU A 17 11.36 -7.90 7.48
C LEU A 17 10.35 -7.91 6.33
N LEU A 18 9.71 -6.78 6.08
CA LEU A 18 8.72 -6.69 5.00
C LEU A 18 9.38 -6.93 3.64
N SER A 19 10.59 -6.39 3.45
CA SER A 19 11.31 -6.62 2.20
C SER A 19 11.55 -8.10 1.98
N LEU A 20 12.00 -8.81 3.01
CA LEU A 20 12.26 -10.23 2.92
C LEU A 20 10.98 -11.00 2.61
N LEU A 21 9.90 -10.72 3.36
CA LEU A 21 8.65 -11.43 3.17
C LEU A 21 8.04 -11.17 1.79
N LEU A 22 8.02 -9.93 1.35
CA LEU A 22 7.41 -9.61 0.08
C LEU A 22 8.24 -10.10 -1.11
N LYS A 23 9.56 -10.04 -0.99
CA LYS A 23 10.42 -10.61 -2.04
C LYS A 23 10.20 -12.12 -2.15
N SER A 24 9.98 -12.79 -1.04
CA SER A 24 9.73 -14.24 -1.07
C SER A 24 8.42 -14.59 -1.78
N GLN A 25 7.52 -13.61 -1.91
CA GLN A 25 6.27 -13.79 -2.63
C GLN A 25 6.39 -13.40 -4.11
N GLY A 26 7.57 -13.03 -4.55
CA GLY A 26 7.81 -12.70 -5.95
C GLY A 26 7.70 -11.22 -6.28
N PHE A 27 7.50 -10.34 -5.29
CA PHE A 27 7.45 -8.91 -5.54
C PHE A 27 8.85 -8.31 -5.66
N ASP A 28 8.95 -7.23 -6.41
CA ASP A 28 10.16 -6.43 -6.51
C ASP A 28 10.02 -5.31 -5.49
N VAL A 29 10.82 -5.31 -4.46
CA VAL A 29 10.62 -4.43 -3.30
C VAL A 29 11.74 -3.42 -3.17
N THR A 30 11.35 -2.16 -3.00
CA THR A 30 12.24 -1.08 -2.61
C THR A 30 11.74 -0.58 -1.26
N ALA A 31 12.62 -0.29 -0.34
CA ALA A 31 12.24 0.17 0.99
C ALA A 31 13.04 1.40 1.37
N THR A 32 12.43 2.29 2.14
CA THR A 32 13.13 3.44 2.68
C THR A 32 12.62 3.73 4.09
N ASN A 33 13.48 4.30 4.91
CA ASN A 33 13.13 4.68 6.28
C ASN A 33 12.88 6.19 6.41
N ASN A 34 12.77 6.89 5.30
CA ASN A 34 12.64 8.34 5.29
C ASN A 34 11.48 8.77 4.40
N SER A 35 10.62 9.64 4.91
CA SER A 35 9.41 10.08 4.21
C SER A 35 9.73 10.84 2.93
N SER A 36 10.70 11.73 2.97
CA SER A 36 11.06 12.52 1.79
C SER A 36 11.59 11.64 0.68
N ASP A 37 12.44 10.68 1.02
CA ASP A 37 12.94 9.71 0.05
C ASP A 37 11.79 8.87 -0.50
N GLY A 38 10.83 8.53 0.35
CA GLY A 38 9.66 7.78 -0.08
C GLY A 38 8.87 8.52 -1.14
N LEU A 39 8.64 9.82 -0.95
CA LEU A 39 7.94 10.62 -1.94
C LEU A 39 8.70 10.67 -3.26
N ASN A 40 10.01 10.84 -3.19
CA ASN A 40 10.82 10.86 -4.40
C ASN A 40 10.78 9.52 -5.13
N LEU A 41 10.79 8.42 -4.37
CA LEU A 41 10.73 7.10 -4.97
C LEU A 41 9.38 6.81 -5.64
N VAL A 42 8.29 7.35 -5.11
CA VAL A 42 7.00 7.21 -5.79
C VAL A 42 7.08 7.87 -7.17
N ARG A 43 7.68 9.05 -7.24
CA ARG A 43 7.82 9.75 -8.53
C ARG A 43 8.76 9.04 -9.48
N GLU A 44 9.92 8.63 -8.99
CA GLU A 44 10.99 8.12 -9.84
C GLU A 44 10.81 6.68 -10.26
N ASN A 45 10.40 5.83 -9.32
CA ASN A 45 10.29 4.41 -9.60
C ASN A 45 8.91 3.98 -10.03
N GLN A 46 7.91 4.79 -9.79
CA GLN A 46 6.51 4.50 -10.13
C GLN A 46 6.11 3.10 -9.68
N PRO A 47 6.12 2.86 -8.35
CA PRO A 47 5.74 1.54 -7.85
C PRO A 47 4.29 1.23 -8.17
N ASP A 48 3.96 -0.04 -8.12
CA ASP A 48 2.58 -0.49 -8.33
C ASP A 48 1.74 -0.40 -7.06
N LEU A 49 2.39 -0.31 -5.91
CA LEU A 49 1.72 -0.19 -4.63
C LEU A 49 2.70 0.32 -3.58
N VAL A 50 2.21 1.09 -2.62
CA VAL A 50 3.00 1.61 -1.51
C VAL A 50 2.47 1.05 -0.20
N VAL A 51 3.36 0.55 0.65
CA VAL A 51 3.04 0.20 2.04
C VAL A 51 3.66 1.28 2.91
N LEU A 52 2.86 1.93 3.71
CA LEU A 52 3.25 3.15 4.40
C LEU A 52 2.91 3.11 5.89
N ASP A 53 3.85 3.46 6.74
CA ASP A 53 3.57 3.66 8.16
C ASP A 53 3.15 5.10 8.41
N LEU A 54 2.28 5.31 9.40
CA LEU A 54 1.80 6.65 9.72
C LEU A 54 2.76 7.41 10.62
N MET A 55 3.35 6.70 11.57
CA MET A 55 4.10 7.38 12.64
C MET A 55 5.56 7.53 12.24
N MET A 56 5.85 8.58 11.51
CA MET A 56 7.21 8.86 11.06
C MET A 56 7.61 10.28 11.42
N PRO A 57 8.90 10.51 11.71
CA PRO A 57 9.37 11.86 11.94
C PRO A 57 9.38 12.64 10.64
N GLU A 58 9.52 13.92 10.70
CA GLU A 58 9.52 14.84 9.57
C GLU A 58 8.14 14.94 8.93
N ILE A 59 7.86 14.09 7.98
CA ILE A 59 6.57 14.07 7.28
C ILE A 59 5.85 12.81 7.70
N ASP A 60 4.71 12.95 8.37
CA ASP A 60 3.95 11.78 8.81
C ASP A 60 3.19 11.15 7.65
N GLY A 61 2.62 9.98 7.92
CA GLY A 61 1.95 9.21 6.86
C GLY A 61 0.73 9.89 6.27
N TRP A 62 0.00 10.72 7.03
CA TRP A 62 -1.13 11.48 6.48
C TRP A 62 -0.63 12.45 5.41
N GLU A 63 0.46 13.15 5.72
CA GLU A 63 1.04 14.11 4.78
C GLU A 63 1.61 13.40 3.55
N VAL A 64 2.20 12.23 3.74
CA VAL A 64 2.70 11.44 2.62
C VAL A 64 1.55 11.05 1.69
N CYS A 65 0.42 10.58 2.25
CA CYS A 65 -0.74 10.23 1.45
C CYS A 65 -1.22 11.42 0.62
N LYS A 66 -1.36 12.58 1.25
CA LYS A 66 -1.81 13.77 0.54
C LYS A 66 -0.84 14.18 -0.55
N ALA A 67 0.46 14.14 -0.24
CA ALA A 67 1.47 14.53 -1.21
C ALA A 67 1.50 13.59 -2.41
N VAL A 68 1.37 12.29 -2.17
CA VAL A 68 1.33 11.31 -3.25
C VAL A 68 0.10 11.55 -4.12
N ARG A 69 -1.06 11.80 -3.52
CA ARG A 69 -2.29 12.00 -4.28
C ARG A 69 -2.25 13.23 -5.16
N ALA A 70 -1.38 14.17 -4.87
CA ALA A 70 -1.23 15.35 -5.73
C ALA A 70 -0.70 14.98 -7.12
N PHE A 71 -0.04 13.84 -7.26
CA PHE A 71 0.57 13.48 -8.55
C PHE A 71 0.41 12.00 -8.94
N SER A 72 -0.22 11.18 -8.12
CA SER A 72 -0.29 9.74 -8.41
C SER A 72 -1.55 9.12 -7.82
N ALA A 73 -2.09 8.13 -8.52
CA ALA A 73 -3.20 7.32 -8.03
C ALA A 73 -2.73 5.96 -7.54
N VAL A 74 -1.43 5.80 -7.27
CA VAL A 74 -0.89 4.52 -6.85
C VAL A 74 -1.61 4.01 -5.59
N PRO A 75 -1.95 2.73 -5.51
CA PRO A 75 -2.59 2.20 -4.30
C PRO A 75 -1.68 2.33 -3.08
N ILE A 76 -2.24 2.76 -1.97
CA ILE A 76 -1.51 2.91 -0.72
C ILE A 76 -2.18 2.08 0.36
N ILE A 77 -1.43 1.15 0.97
CA ILE A 77 -1.86 0.44 2.16
C ILE A 77 -1.11 1.03 3.33
N VAL A 78 -1.85 1.53 4.33
CA VAL A 78 -1.23 2.00 5.56
C VAL A 78 -1.12 0.82 6.52
N LEU A 79 0.05 0.60 7.08
CA LEU A 79 0.31 -0.47 8.04
C LEU A 79 0.86 0.17 9.29
N SER A 80 0.04 0.29 10.33
CA SER A 80 0.38 1.06 11.52
C SER A 80 -0.11 0.41 12.79
N ALA A 81 0.54 0.73 13.91
CA ALA A 81 0.11 0.25 15.22
C ALA A 81 -1.13 0.99 15.74
N LEU A 82 -1.47 2.13 15.15
CA LEU A 82 -2.66 2.87 15.58
C LEU A 82 -3.93 2.13 15.17
N ASN A 83 -4.89 2.03 16.08
CA ASN A 83 -6.13 1.34 15.78
C ASN A 83 -7.37 2.15 16.14
N ASP A 84 -7.24 3.44 16.33
CA ASP A 84 -8.37 4.31 16.65
C ASP A 84 -9.25 4.48 15.40
N PRO A 85 -10.54 4.16 15.47
CA PRO A 85 -11.40 4.25 14.29
C PRO A 85 -11.45 5.63 13.63
N SER A 86 -11.40 6.70 14.41
CA SER A 86 -11.44 8.04 13.80
C SER A 86 -10.14 8.36 13.08
N MET A 87 -9.03 7.86 13.55
CA MET A 87 -7.76 8.03 12.86
C MET A 87 -7.71 7.20 11.58
N ILE A 88 -8.25 5.99 11.62
CA ILE A 88 -8.32 5.15 10.43
C ILE A 88 -9.17 5.84 9.36
N ALA A 89 -10.32 6.38 9.75
CA ALA A 89 -11.18 7.11 8.82
C ALA A 89 -10.44 8.31 8.22
N SER A 90 -9.72 9.04 9.05
CA SER A 90 -8.96 10.21 8.60
C SER A 90 -7.90 9.83 7.57
N VAL A 91 -7.22 8.72 7.78
CA VAL A 91 -6.19 8.26 6.86
C VAL A 91 -6.80 7.86 5.51
N LEU A 92 -7.90 7.14 5.55
CA LEU A 92 -8.58 6.75 4.32
C LEU A 92 -9.09 7.98 3.57
N ASP A 93 -9.59 8.99 4.29
CA ASP A 93 -9.99 10.24 3.68
C ASP A 93 -8.81 11.01 3.09
N SER A 94 -7.61 10.80 3.62
CA SER A 94 -6.41 11.46 3.09
C SER A 94 -5.91 10.81 1.80
N GLY A 95 -6.50 9.70 1.40
CA GLY A 95 -6.15 9.09 0.13
C GLY A 95 -5.62 7.67 0.21
N ALA A 96 -5.48 7.09 1.39
CA ALA A 96 -5.07 5.69 1.50
C ALA A 96 -6.20 4.79 0.99
N ASP A 97 -5.82 3.68 0.39
CA ASP A 97 -6.80 2.73 -0.15
C ASP A 97 -7.17 1.66 0.88
N ASP A 98 -6.31 1.43 1.85
CA ASP A 98 -6.56 0.39 2.84
C ASP A 98 -5.76 0.68 4.10
N TYR A 99 -6.18 0.08 5.21
CA TYR A 99 -5.52 0.27 6.50
C TYR A 99 -5.44 -1.08 7.21
N LEU A 100 -4.24 -1.47 7.60
CA LEU A 100 -4.04 -2.70 8.38
C LEU A 100 -3.32 -2.34 9.67
N THR A 101 -3.78 -2.93 10.78
CA THR A 101 -3.19 -2.66 12.10
C THR A 101 -2.09 -3.66 12.39
N LYS A 102 -0.92 -3.15 12.81
CA LYS A 102 0.18 -4.03 13.23
C LYS A 102 -0.17 -4.69 14.57
N PRO A 103 0.23 -5.92 14.79
CA PRO A 103 0.90 -6.80 13.85
C PRO A 103 -0.09 -7.43 12.88
N THR A 104 0.30 -7.53 11.63
CA THR A 104 -0.55 -8.13 10.60
C THR A 104 0.15 -9.37 10.06
N PRO A 105 -0.49 -10.51 10.02
CA PRO A 105 0.12 -11.68 9.41
C PRO A 105 0.49 -11.39 7.95
N SER A 106 1.64 -11.87 7.53
CA SER A 106 2.12 -11.59 6.17
C SER A 106 1.13 -12.05 5.11
N ARG A 107 0.44 -13.15 5.36
CA ARG A 107 -0.55 -13.67 4.43
C ARG A 107 -1.71 -12.70 4.22
N VAL A 108 -2.12 -12.00 5.28
CA VAL A 108 -3.19 -11.00 5.19
C VAL A 108 -2.71 -9.79 4.39
N LEU A 109 -1.50 -9.33 4.67
CA LEU A 109 -0.93 -8.21 3.92
C LEU A 109 -0.84 -8.54 2.42
N VAL A 110 -0.34 -9.72 2.10
CA VAL A 110 -0.21 -10.14 0.70
C VAL A 110 -1.57 -10.22 0.02
N ALA A 111 -2.59 -10.70 0.72
CA ALA A 111 -3.93 -10.78 0.16
C ALA A 111 -4.49 -9.38 -0.17
N HIS A 112 -4.25 -8.41 0.71
CA HIS A 112 -4.68 -7.03 0.45
C HIS A 112 -3.90 -6.41 -0.71
N ILE A 113 -2.60 -6.68 -0.78
CA ILE A 113 -1.78 -6.20 -1.90
C ILE A 113 -2.33 -6.75 -3.22
N ASN A 114 -2.54 -8.05 -3.29
CA ASN A 114 -3.02 -8.67 -4.50
C ASN A 114 -4.38 -8.14 -4.93
N ARG A 115 -5.26 -7.90 -3.97
CA ARG A 115 -6.57 -7.35 -4.26
C ARG A 115 -6.47 -5.96 -4.89
N LEU A 116 -5.64 -5.10 -4.34
CA LEU A 116 -5.50 -3.75 -4.85
C LEU A 116 -4.81 -3.71 -6.21
N ILE A 117 -3.81 -4.54 -6.40
CA ILE A 117 -3.12 -4.61 -7.68
C ILE A 117 -4.02 -5.13 -8.77
N HIS A 118 -4.78 -6.18 -8.52
CA HIS A 118 -5.70 -6.72 -9.51
C HIS A 118 -6.80 -5.73 -9.84
N ARG A 119 -7.27 -4.98 -8.85
CA ARG A 119 -8.32 -4.01 -9.07
C ARG A 119 -7.86 -2.87 -9.97
N THR A 120 -6.59 -2.45 -9.86
CA THR A 120 -6.14 -1.28 -10.58
C THR A 120 -5.34 -1.59 -11.81
N GLY A 121 -4.81 -2.78 -11.91
CA GLY A 121 -3.78 -2.98 -12.83
C GLY A 121 -4.04 -3.53 -14.07
N THR A 122 -4.96 -4.28 -14.32
CA THR A 122 -4.92 -5.00 -15.44
C THR A 122 -5.99 -4.90 -16.25
N PRO A 123 -5.92 -4.12 -17.09
CA PRO A 123 -6.91 -4.05 -18.07
C PRO A 123 -7.15 -5.29 -18.75
N GLN A 124 -6.24 -6.06 -18.86
CA GLN A 124 -6.47 -7.19 -19.59
C GLN A 124 -7.22 -8.13 -18.91
N HIS A 125 -7.48 -7.96 -17.87
CA HIS A 125 -7.97 -8.91 -17.26
C HIS A 125 -9.30 -8.96 -17.53
N ASN A 126 -9.83 -9.39 -18.01
CA ASN A 126 -10.98 -9.54 -18.44
C ASN A 126 -12.03 -9.22 -17.77
N PRO A 127 -12.54 -8.64 -18.06
CA PRO A 127 -13.58 -8.15 -17.52
C PRO A 127 -14.68 -8.97 -17.42
N SER A 128 -14.88 -9.56 -18.16
CA SER A 128 -15.92 -10.31 -18.12
C SER A 128 -16.02 -11.04 -17.00
N LYS A 129 -15.34 -11.29 -16.44
CA LYS A 129 -15.44 -12.02 -15.46
C LYS A 129 -15.66 -11.36 -14.42
N SER A 130 -15.61 -10.66 -14.27
CA SER A 130 -15.73 -10.08 -13.31
C SER A 130 -16.82 -9.52 -13.15
N GLU A 131 -17.37 -9.33 -13.69
CA GLU A 131 -18.18 -8.79 -13.43
C GLU A 131 -19.08 -9.37 -13.18
N SER A 132 -19.38 -9.85 -13.51
CA SER A 132 -20.11 -10.36 -13.13
C SER A 132 -20.19 -10.83 -12.05
N PHE A 133 -20.01 -10.63 -11.98
CA PHE A 133 -19.98 -10.94 -10.93
C PHE A 133 -20.13 -10.52 -10.30
N ASN A 134 -20.38 -10.03 -10.41
CA ASN A 134 -20.40 -9.62 -9.72
C ASN A 134 -20.93 -9.40 -9.28
N LYS A 135 -21.48 -9.22 -9.55
CA LYS A 135 -21.91 -9.08 -9.05
C LYS A 135 -22.31 -9.51 -8.26
N SER A 136 -22.51 -9.73 -8.50
CA SER A 136 -22.77 -10.08 -7.61
C SER A 136 -22.69 -10.14 -6.75
N LEU A 137 -22.75 -9.82 -6.75
CA LEU A 137 -22.58 -9.72 -5.76
C LEU A 137 -22.58 -9.39 -5.16
N PRO A 138 -22.81 -9.11 -5.04
CA PRO A 138 -22.66 -8.58 -4.29
C PRO A 138 -22.39 -8.39 -3.57
N ALA A 139 -22.47 -8.10 -3.57
CA ALA A 139 -21.97 -7.84 -2.95
C ALA A 139 -21.52 -7.87 -2.33
N SER A 140 -21.38 -7.63 -2.23
CA SER A 140 -20.70 -7.54 -1.66
C SER A 140 -20.24 -7.42 -1.34
#